data_cf9f568e7acc0aa2229fa7ffbc86e1a3
#
_entry.id   cf9f568e7acc0aa2229fa7ffbc86e1a3
#
_cell.length_a   1.000
_cell.length_b   1.000
_cell.length_c   1.000
_cell.angle_alpha   90.00
_cell.angle_beta   90.00
_cell.angle_gamma   90.00
#
_symmetry.space_group_name_H-M   'P 1'
#
loop_
_entity.id
_entity.type
_entity.pdbx_description
1 polymer ?
#
loop_
_entity_poly.entity_id
_entity_poly.type
_entity_poly.pdbx_seq_one_letter_code
_entity_poly.pdbx_strand_id
1 'polypeptide(L)'
;MDQLAGAPRILVLGGAHMDHRGTIHGPTVPAASNPGHFAHEPGGGGFNAARNLAALGHAVRMISPRGGDADGETVAAAALAAGVVDHPFVYLDRRTPGYTAILSETGDLVIALADMDLYRLFTPRRLLARTVRADLDWASHILCDANLPEGTIEALAHRARDMGKPLAGIAISPAKVLRFRRAVSGLDFLFMNGAEAAAFSGREATNAADWPAILRDCGLKGGAITQGGRDIIAFDETHSLALTPPPVGTVVDVTGAGDAFAAATLSALAGGTPLPQAIRQGAALASLTVSSSHAVIAETMKDVLVTLVGLVDQPRNLA
;
A
#
# COMPACT_ATOMS: atom_id res chain seq x y z
N MET A 1 9.35 9.76 26.09
CA MET A 1 10.20 9.26 24.99
C MET A 1 10.52 7.75 25.07
N ASP A 2 9.89 6.99 25.95
CA ASP A 2 10.29 5.59 26.26
C ASP A 2 9.32 4.48 25.77
N GLN A 3 8.26 4.80 25.03
CA GLN A 3 7.32 3.79 24.52
C GLN A 3 7.75 3.11 23.19
N LEU A 4 8.82 3.58 22.55
CA LEU A 4 9.30 3.04 21.28
C LEU A 4 10.43 2.00 21.40
N ALA A 5 10.87 1.68 22.61
CA ALA A 5 12.04 0.79 22.82
C ALA A 5 11.81 -0.68 22.44
N GLY A 6 10.67 -1.07 21.89
CA GLY A 6 10.36 -2.42 21.41
C GLY A 6 9.48 -2.48 20.16
N ALA A 7 9.02 -1.32 19.66
CA ALA A 7 8.14 -1.30 18.48
C ALA A 7 8.92 -1.69 17.21
N PRO A 8 8.29 -2.46 16.28
CA PRO A 8 8.88 -2.77 14.99
C PRO A 8 9.31 -1.52 14.22
N ARG A 9 10.49 -1.60 13.60
CA ARG A 9 11.07 -0.55 12.77
C ARG A 9 10.82 -0.92 11.31
N ILE A 10 10.00 -0.14 10.63
CA ILE A 10 9.55 -0.46 9.27
C ILE A 10 10.17 0.49 8.27
N LEU A 11 10.86 -0.07 7.28
CA LEU A 11 11.34 0.67 6.12
C LEU A 11 10.40 0.47 4.95
N VAL A 12 9.89 1.56 4.40
CA VAL A 12 9.03 1.55 3.21
C VAL A 12 9.81 2.09 2.01
N LEU A 13 9.85 1.34 0.92
CA LEU A 13 10.40 1.78 -0.36
C LEU A 13 9.29 1.75 -1.41
N GLY A 14 8.95 2.89 -2.00
CA GLY A 14 7.84 2.89 -2.94
C GLY A 14 7.41 4.26 -3.43
N GLY A 15 6.18 4.32 -3.91
CA GLY A 15 5.57 5.53 -4.43
C GLY A 15 5.17 6.51 -3.34
N ALA A 16 5.62 7.76 -3.53
CA ALA A 16 5.11 8.94 -2.85
C ALA A 16 4.98 10.03 -3.92
N HIS A 17 3.76 10.47 -4.19
CA HIS A 17 3.44 11.36 -5.29
C HIS A 17 2.23 12.22 -4.95
N MET A 18 1.83 13.09 -5.89
CA MET A 18 0.61 13.87 -5.74
C MET A 18 -0.54 13.26 -6.51
N ASP A 19 -1.69 13.15 -5.86
CA ASP A 19 -2.97 12.83 -6.47
C ASP A 19 -3.74 14.15 -6.72
N HIS A 20 -4.05 14.41 -7.98
CA HIS A 20 -4.83 15.56 -8.43
C HIS A 20 -6.20 15.09 -8.90
N ARG A 21 -7.26 15.47 -8.21
CA ARG A 21 -8.64 15.12 -8.58
C ARG A 21 -9.38 16.36 -9.02
N GLY A 22 -9.76 16.42 -10.29
CA GLY A 22 -10.67 17.43 -10.83
C GLY A 22 -12.09 16.89 -10.87
N THR A 23 -13.05 17.56 -10.23
CA THR A 23 -14.48 17.21 -10.31
C THR A 23 -15.20 18.23 -11.17
N ILE A 24 -15.85 17.75 -12.24
CA ILE A 24 -16.65 18.58 -13.15
C ILE A 24 -17.98 18.91 -12.48
N HIS A 25 -18.43 20.15 -12.63
CA HIS A 25 -19.75 20.59 -12.22
C HIS A 25 -20.72 20.52 -13.41
N GLY A 26 -21.81 19.78 -13.23
CA GLY A 26 -22.81 19.57 -14.28
C GLY A 26 -22.39 18.54 -15.34
N PRO A 27 -23.08 18.52 -16.49
CA PRO A 27 -22.84 17.53 -17.53
C PRO A 27 -21.45 17.65 -18.13
N THR A 28 -20.74 16.52 -18.26
CA THR A 28 -19.44 16.47 -18.93
C THR A 28 -19.58 16.71 -20.42
N VAL A 29 -18.89 17.73 -20.95
CA VAL A 29 -18.83 18.05 -22.37
C VAL A 29 -17.47 17.68 -22.93
N PRO A 30 -17.37 16.63 -23.79
CA PRO A 30 -16.11 16.25 -24.42
C PRO A 30 -15.52 17.36 -25.29
N ALA A 31 -14.20 17.46 -25.31
CA ALA A 31 -13.44 18.44 -26.12
C ALA A 31 -13.76 19.92 -25.81
N ALA A 32 -14.28 20.22 -24.62
CA ALA A 32 -14.59 21.57 -24.15
C ALA A 32 -13.99 21.83 -22.75
N SER A 33 -13.92 23.11 -22.35
CA SER A 33 -13.63 23.45 -20.96
C SER A 33 -14.87 23.20 -20.11
N ASN A 34 -14.72 22.33 -19.10
CA ASN A 34 -15.77 22.04 -18.16
C ASN A 34 -15.50 22.80 -16.86
N PRO A 35 -16.46 23.53 -16.30
CA PRO A 35 -16.34 24.12 -14.96
C PRO A 35 -16.14 23.02 -13.91
N GLY A 36 -15.33 23.29 -12.89
CA GLY A 36 -15.07 22.30 -11.85
C GLY A 36 -14.13 22.83 -10.76
N HIS A 37 -13.74 21.94 -9.86
CA HIS A 37 -12.73 22.23 -8.84
C HIS A 37 -11.69 21.12 -8.80
N PHE A 38 -10.50 21.46 -8.26
CA PHE A 38 -9.42 20.50 -8.01
C PHE A 38 -9.21 20.29 -6.52
N ALA A 39 -8.97 19.03 -6.14
CA ALA A 39 -8.38 18.64 -4.88
C ALA A 39 -6.98 18.06 -5.16
N HIS A 40 -6.02 18.34 -4.27
CA HIS A 40 -4.65 17.86 -4.38
C HIS A 40 -4.26 17.22 -3.06
N GLU A 41 -3.87 15.96 -3.10
CA GLU A 41 -3.50 15.22 -1.90
C GLU A 41 -2.20 14.42 -2.12
N PRO A 42 -1.30 14.40 -1.13
CA PRO A 42 -0.16 13.48 -1.17
C PRO A 42 -0.64 12.04 -1.08
N GLY A 43 -0.26 11.22 -2.05
CA GLY A 43 -0.68 9.83 -2.19
C GLY A 43 0.45 8.89 -2.60
N GLY A 44 0.05 7.72 -3.07
CA GLY A 44 0.94 6.61 -3.41
C GLY A 44 0.84 5.47 -2.41
N GLY A 45 0.72 4.22 -2.89
CA GLY A 45 0.44 3.07 -2.01
C GLY A 45 1.47 2.88 -0.90
N GLY A 46 2.77 2.98 -1.23
CA GLY A 46 3.83 2.94 -0.22
C GLY A 46 3.72 4.08 0.79
N PHE A 47 3.41 5.29 0.33
CA PHE A 47 3.30 6.46 1.20
C PHE A 47 2.06 6.41 2.10
N ASN A 48 0.91 5.98 1.56
CA ASN A 48 -0.30 5.76 2.35
C ASN A 48 -0.07 4.71 3.44
N ALA A 49 0.59 3.59 3.08
CA ALA A 49 0.96 2.56 4.04
C ALA A 49 1.93 3.08 5.11
N ALA A 50 2.97 3.85 4.72
CA ALA A 50 3.94 4.42 5.65
C ALA A 50 3.28 5.34 6.69
N ARG A 51 2.37 6.23 6.24
CA ARG A 51 1.63 7.13 7.13
C ARG A 51 0.69 6.36 8.08
N ASN A 52 -0.03 5.34 7.58
CA ASN A 52 -0.86 4.50 8.42
C ASN A 52 -0.04 3.70 9.45
N LEU A 53 1.11 3.15 9.07
CA LEU A 53 2.03 2.46 9.99
C LEU A 53 2.55 3.40 11.09
N ALA A 54 2.90 4.64 10.76
CA ALA A 54 3.30 5.65 11.74
C ALA A 54 2.13 6.01 12.67
N ALA A 55 0.92 6.19 12.15
CA ALA A 55 -0.29 6.41 12.94
C ALA A 55 -0.60 5.23 13.87
N LEU A 56 -0.26 4.00 13.49
CA LEU A 56 -0.37 2.80 14.33
C LEU A 56 0.75 2.68 15.39
N GLY A 57 1.69 3.63 15.44
CA GLY A 57 2.70 3.72 16.48
C GLY A 57 4.05 3.09 16.15
N HIS A 58 4.29 2.73 14.88
CA HIS A 58 5.59 2.21 14.45
C HIS A 58 6.59 3.32 14.17
N ALA A 59 7.88 3.03 14.35
CA ALA A 59 8.95 3.84 13.80
C ALA A 59 9.06 3.53 12.29
N VAL A 60 8.79 4.53 11.45
CA VAL A 60 8.73 4.36 9.99
C VAL A 60 9.76 5.26 9.31
N ARG A 61 10.54 4.67 8.40
CA ARG A 61 11.36 5.39 7.42
C ARG A 61 10.83 5.13 6.03
N MET A 62 10.90 6.15 5.17
CA MET A 62 10.46 6.02 3.78
C MET A 62 11.53 6.47 2.81
N ILE A 63 11.67 5.73 1.72
CA ILE A 63 12.53 6.07 0.59
C ILE A 63 11.67 6.08 -0.67
N SER A 64 11.67 7.22 -1.36
CA SER A 64 10.98 7.39 -2.66
C SER A 64 11.75 8.34 -3.56
N PRO A 65 11.69 8.18 -4.90
CA PRO A 65 12.17 9.22 -5.80
C PRO A 65 11.16 10.36 -5.88
N ARG A 66 11.68 11.61 -5.90
CA ARG A 66 10.90 12.84 -6.01
C ARG A 66 11.56 13.87 -6.91
N GLY A 67 10.75 14.79 -7.44
CA GLY A 67 11.24 16.05 -8.03
C GLY A 67 11.65 17.06 -6.97
N GLY A 68 12.42 18.07 -7.39
CA GLY A 68 12.73 19.24 -6.56
C GLY A 68 11.72 20.37 -6.78
N ASP A 69 10.44 20.05 -6.71
CA ASP A 69 9.31 20.95 -7.00
C ASP A 69 8.34 21.08 -5.80
N ALA A 70 7.33 21.93 -5.92
CA ALA A 70 6.34 22.20 -4.87
C ALA A 70 5.55 20.93 -4.47
N ASP A 71 5.32 20.01 -5.41
CA ASP A 71 4.66 18.72 -5.14
C ASP A 71 5.55 17.84 -4.24
N GLY A 72 6.86 17.82 -4.51
CA GLY A 72 7.84 17.12 -3.66
C GLY A 72 7.92 17.70 -2.26
N GLU A 73 7.84 19.02 -2.11
CA GLU A 73 7.79 19.71 -0.82
C GLU A 73 6.49 19.37 -0.06
N THR A 74 5.36 19.32 -0.76
CA THR A 74 4.06 18.94 -0.17
C THR A 74 4.09 17.51 0.37
N VAL A 75 4.67 16.57 -0.39
CA VAL A 75 4.84 15.19 0.08
C VAL A 75 5.77 15.12 1.30
N ALA A 76 6.88 15.91 1.31
CA ALA A 76 7.79 15.95 2.45
C ALA A 76 7.12 16.50 3.71
N ALA A 77 6.32 17.57 3.57
CA ALA A 77 5.55 18.14 4.66
C ALA A 77 4.52 17.14 5.24
N ALA A 78 3.84 16.38 4.37
CA ALA A 78 2.90 15.34 4.78
C ALA A 78 3.60 14.15 5.48
N ALA A 79 4.80 13.79 5.06
CA ALA A 79 5.60 12.77 5.74
C ALA A 79 5.96 13.23 7.17
N LEU A 80 6.46 14.46 7.30
CA LEU A 80 6.80 15.05 8.59
C LEU A 80 5.59 15.12 9.53
N ALA A 81 4.45 15.59 9.02
CA ALA A 81 3.20 15.69 9.79
C ALA A 81 2.71 14.31 10.29
N ALA A 82 2.96 13.24 9.51
CA ALA A 82 2.62 11.87 9.89
C ALA A 82 3.67 11.20 10.79
N GLY A 83 4.78 11.85 11.12
CA GLY A 83 5.88 11.26 11.90
C GLY A 83 6.72 10.23 11.13
N VAL A 84 6.66 10.24 9.81
CA VAL A 84 7.49 9.40 8.93
C VAL A 84 8.84 10.08 8.69
N VAL A 85 9.94 9.37 8.96
CA VAL A 85 11.29 9.84 8.62
C VAL A 85 11.51 9.63 7.12
N ASP A 86 11.58 10.72 6.38
CA ASP A 86 11.60 10.72 4.93
C ASP A 86 13.00 10.91 4.36
N HIS A 87 13.47 9.94 3.56
CA HIS A 87 14.79 9.96 2.91
C HIS A 87 14.66 9.87 1.38
N PRO A 88 14.12 10.92 0.71
CA PRO A 88 13.87 10.88 -0.72
C PRO A 88 15.15 10.91 -1.55
N PHE A 89 15.10 10.31 -2.75
CA PHE A 89 16.02 10.64 -3.83
C PHE A 89 15.43 11.81 -4.64
N VAL A 90 15.96 13.01 -4.43
CA VAL A 90 15.49 14.22 -5.10
C VAL A 90 16.21 14.41 -6.43
N TYR A 91 15.44 14.59 -7.50
CA TYR A 91 15.89 14.89 -8.86
C TYR A 91 15.47 16.31 -9.22
N LEU A 92 16.43 17.25 -9.19
CA LEU A 92 16.15 18.68 -9.36
C LEU A 92 15.69 19.07 -10.78
N ASP A 93 15.97 18.22 -11.77
CA ASP A 93 15.63 18.40 -13.18
C ASP A 93 14.34 17.64 -13.59
N ARG A 94 13.61 17.08 -12.62
CA ARG A 94 12.41 16.29 -12.83
C ARG A 94 11.26 16.78 -11.97
N ARG A 95 10.04 16.44 -12.40
CA ARG A 95 8.84 16.64 -11.58
C ARG A 95 8.62 15.46 -10.64
N THR A 96 8.05 15.76 -9.50
CA THR A 96 7.48 14.72 -8.61
C THR A 96 6.40 13.95 -9.37
N PRO A 97 6.35 12.61 -9.26
CA PRO A 97 5.31 11.82 -9.91
C PRO A 97 3.91 12.31 -9.49
N GLY A 98 2.96 12.21 -10.40
CA GLY A 98 1.59 12.64 -10.16
C GLY A 98 0.57 11.76 -10.87
N TYR A 99 -0.57 11.60 -10.23
CA TYR A 99 -1.76 10.99 -10.82
C TYR A 99 -2.85 12.04 -10.91
N THR A 100 -3.33 12.32 -12.11
CA THR A 100 -4.43 13.27 -12.33
C THR A 100 -5.65 12.51 -12.79
N ALA A 101 -6.76 12.60 -12.05
CA ALA A 101 -8.06 12.06 -12.41
C ALA A 101 -9.06 13.19 -12.61
N ILE A 102 -9.83 13.13 -13.69
CA ILE A 102 -10.98 14.00 -13.92
C ILE A 102 -12.24 13.14 -13.72
N LEU A 103 -13.08 13.57 -12.81
CA LEU A 103 -14.31 12.90 -12.42
C LEU A 103 -15.52 13.71 -12.91
N SER A 104 -16.60 13.01 -13.25
CA SER A 104 -17.90 13.62 -13.49
C SER A 104 -18.48 14.18 -12.18
N GLU A 105 -19.60 14.90 -12.27
CA GLU A 105 -20.36 15.38 -11.11
C GLU A 105 -20.82 14.21 -10.20
N THR A 106 -21.05 13.03 -10.78
CA THR A 106 -21.44 11.81 -10.05
C THR A 106 -20.25 11.03 -9.48
N GLY A 107 -19.01 11.49 -9.70
CA GLY A 107 -17.78 10.84 -9.20
C GLY A 107 -17.24 9.76 -10.13
N ASP A 108 -17.83 9.56 -11.32
CA ASP A 108 -17.34 8.58 -12.29
C ASP A 108 -16.06 9.08 -12.98
N LEU A 109 -15.09 8.20 -13.18
CA LEU A 109 -13.84 8.53 -13.86
C LEU A 109 -14.08 8.85 -15.34
N VAL A 110 -13.83 10.09 -15.75
CA VAL A 110 -13.89 10.52 -17.14
C VAL A 110 -12.58 10.22 -17.86
N ILE A 111 -11.46 10.60 -17.26
CA ILE A 111 -10.11 10.36 -17.79
C ILE A 111 -9.08 10.44 -16.67
N ALA A 112 -7.99 9.69 -16.80
CA ALA A 112 -6.85 9.82 -15.90
C ALA A 112 -5.52 9.84 -16.65
N LEU A 113 -4.54 10.53 -16.06
CA LEU A 113 -3.15 10.56 -16.50
C LEU A 113 -2.24 10.22 -15.33
N ALA A 114 -1.33 9.27 -15.53
CA ALA A 114 -0.34 8.86 -14.55
C ALA A 114 1.06 9.21 -15.05
N ASP A 115 1.64 10.29 -14.55
CA ASP A 115 3.04 10.66 -14.77
C ASP A 115 3.91 10.01 -13.67
N MET A 116 4.37 8.80 -13.94
CA MET A 116 5.10 7.96 -12.98
C MET A 116 6.53 7.61 -13.45
N ASP A 117 7.01 8.26 -14.48
CA ASP A 117 8.28 7.88 -15.14
C ASP A 117 9.50 8.07 -14.23
N LEU A 118 9.42 9.00 -13.27
CA LEU A 118 10.50 9.23 -12.31
C LEU A 118 10.86 7.99 -11.50
N TYR A 119 9.89 7.11 -11.21
CA TYR A 119 10.16 5.87 -10.46
C TYR A 119 11.12 4.94 -11.19
N ARG A 120 11.23 5.02 -12.52
CA ARG A 120 12.20 4.23 -13.31
C ARG A 120 13.65 4.55 -12.96
N LEU A 121 13.93 5.74 -12.40
CA LEU A 121 15.26 6.15 -11.98
C LEU A 121 15.69 5.54 -10.64
N PHE A 122 14.78 4.92 -9.91
CA PHE A 122 15.13 4.16 -8.71
C PHE A 122 15.63 2.76 -9.09
N THR A 123 16.76 2.71 -9.76
CA THR A 123 17.40 1.48 -10.23
C THR A 123 17.99 0.67 -9.08
N PRO A 124 18.32 -0.64 -9.26
CA PRO A 124 18.97 -1.48 -8.22
C PRO A 124 20.23 -0.85 -7.62
N ARG A 125 20.97 -0.05 -8.40
CA ARG A 125 22.17 0.67 -7.93
C ARG A 125 21.85 1.64 -6.76
N ARG A 126 20.62 2.18 -6.69
CA ARG A 126 20.21 3.06 -5.59
C ARG A 126 20.17 2.34 -4.24
N LEU A 127 19.93 1.03 -4.23
CA LEU A 127 20.00 0.22 -3.00
C LEU A 127 21.40 0.15 -2.40
N LEU A 128 22.43 0.51 -3.16
CA LEU A 128 23.84 0.57 -2.69
C LEU A 128 24.20 1.91 -2.05
N ALA A 129 23.35 2.92 -2.14
CA ALA A 129 23.56 4.22 -1.51
C ALA A 129 23.72 4.07 0.01
N ARG A 130 24.61 4.86 0.60
CA ARG A 130 24.93 4.78 2.04
C ARG A 130 23.68 4.96 2.91
N THR A 131 22.82 5.91 2.56
CA THR A 131 21.56 6.16 3.27
C THR A 131 20.63 4.96 3.22
N VAL A 132 20.42 4.39 2.03
CA VAL A 132 19.54 3.20 1.86
C VAL A 132 20.08 2.00 2.63
N ARG A 133 21.40 1.77 2.61
CA ARG A 133 22.01 0.69 3.39
C ARG A 133 21.78 0.88 4.89
N ALA A 134 22.00 2.11 5.39
CA ALA A 134 21.78 2.42 6.79
C ALA A 134 20.29 2.25 7.20
N ASP A 135 19.35 2.56 6.30
CA ASP A 135 17.92 2.35 6.55
C ASP A 135 17.54 0.86 6.49
N LEU A 136 18.12 0.10 5.57
CA LEU A 136 17.98 -1.35 5.53
C LEU A 136 18.53 -2.00 6.81
N ASP A 137 19.69 -1.58 7.28
CA ASP A 137 20.30 -2.10 8.52
C ASP A 137 19.43 -1.77 9.75
N TRP A 138 18.87 -0.55 9.79
CA TRP A 138 18.00 -0.08 10.86
C TRP A 138 16.68 -0.84 10.95
N ALA A 139 16.06 -1.17 9.80
CA ALA A 139 14.75 -1.79 9.75
C ALA A 139 14.70 -3.18 10.37
N SER A 140 13.60 -3.54 11.01
CA SER A 140 13.26 -4.93 11.36
C SER A 140 12.39 -5.59 10.28
N HIS A 141 11.59 -4.80 9.58
CA HIS A 141 10.68 -5.23 8.49
C HIS A 141 10.78 -4.26 7.32
N ILE A 142 10.57 -4.77 6.14
CA ILE A 142 10.61 -4.00 4.89
C ILE A 142 9.26 -4.13 4.18
N LEU A 143 8.75 -3.01 3.69
CA LEU A 143 7.59 -2.95 2.81
C LEU A 143 8.02 -2.28 1.50
N CYS A 144 7.64 -2.84 0.36
CA CYS A 144 7.80 -2.12 -0.91
C CYS A 144 6.52 -2.17 -1.74
N ASP A 145 6.37 -1.22 -2.65
CA ASP A 145 5.25 -1.23 -3.59
C ASP A 145 5.71 -1.42 -5.04
N ALA A 146 4.78 -1.81 -5.89
CA ALA A 146 5.03 -2.03 -7.30
C ALA A 146 5.22 -0.75 -8.13
N ASN A 147 5.35 0.45 -7.53
CA ASN A 147 5.83 1.62 -8.25
C ASN A 147 7.32 1.51 -8.55
N LEU A 148 8.08 0.77 -7.75
CA LEU A 148 9.49 0.50 -8.01
C LEU A 148 9.68 -0.37 -9.28
N PRO A 149 10.80 -0.19 -10.01
CA PRO A 149 11.15 -1.07 -11.13
C PRO A 149 11.33 -2.54 -10.71
N GLU A 150 10.97 -3.47 -11.60
CA GLU A 150 11.09 -4.92 -11.39
C GLU A 150 12.48 -5.33 -10.86
N GLY A 151 13.55 -4.89 -11.54
CA GLY A 151 14.92 -5.23 -11.11
C GLY A 151 15.29 -4.66 -9.74
N THR A 152 14.66 -3.56 -9.31
CA THR A 152 14.88 -2.98 -7.98
C THR A 152 14.16 -3.80 -6.92
N ILE A 153 12.93 -4.24 -7.19
CA ILE A 153 12.17 -5.12 -6.31
C ILE A 153 12.91 -6.46 -6.15
N GLU A 154 13.39 -7.04 -7.25
CA GLU A 154 14.19 -8.28 -7.26
C GLU A 154 15.46 -8.14 -6.40
N ALA A 155 16.24 -7.07 -6.61
CA ALA A 155 17.45 -6.82 -5.83
C ALA A 155 17.17 -6.55 -4.36
N LEU A 156 16.05 -5.88 -4.04
CA LEU A 156 15.61 -5.64 -2.66
C LEU A 156 15.23 -6.96 -1.98
N ALA A 157 14.50 -7.84 -2.68
CA ALA A 157 14.09 -9.14 -2.17
C ALA A 157 15.30 -10.05 -1.86
N HIS A 158 16.29 -10.09 -2.74
CA HIS A 158 17.54 -10.81 -2.48
C HIS A 158 18.23 -10.25 -1.24
N ARG A 159 18.34 -8.93 -1.13
CA ARG A 159 19.01 -8.27 -0.02
C ARG A 159 18.27 -8.48 1.31
N ALA A 160 16.95 -8.36 1.32
CA ALA A 160 16.13 -8.62 2.49
C ALA A 160 16.32 -10.05 3.01
N ARG A 161 16.30 -11.02 2.11
CA ARG A 161 16.58 -12.44 2.42
C ARG A 161 17.98 -12.64 3.00
N ASP A 162 19.02 -12.06 2.37
CA ASP A 162 20.41 -12.20 2.83
C ASP A 162 20.61 -11.57 4.21
N MET A 163 19.80 -10.56 4.56
CA MET A 163 19.80 -9.89 5.87
C MET A 163 18.83 -10.58 6.87
N GLY A 164 18.09 -11.61 6.47
CA GLY A 164 17.08 -12.27 7.32
C GLY A 164 15.93 -11.32 7.72
N LYS A 165 15.57 -10.36 6.88
CA LYS A 165 14.52 -9.37 7.17
C LYS A 165 13.26 -9.68 6.36
N PRO A 166 12.09 -9.77 7.01
CA PRO A 166 10.84 -9.96 6.33
C PRO A 166 10.55 -8.82 5.34
N LEU A 167 10.13 -9.20 4.12
CA LEU A 167 9.75 -8.30 3.05
C LEU A 167 8.29 -8.53 2.66
N ALA A 168 7.48 -7.48 2.75
CA ALA A 168 6.12 -7.45 2.22
C ALA A 168 6.03 -6.56 0.98
N GLY A 169 5.05 -6.84 0.10
CA GLY A 169 4.78 -6.09 -1.12
C GLY A 169 3.34 -5.60 -1.22
N ILE A 170 3.12 -4.44 -1.89
CA ILE A 170 1.80 -3.92 -2.29
C ILE A 170 1.74 -3.88 -3.82
N ALA A 171 0.74 -4.51 -4.41
CA ALA A 171 0.62 -4.73 -5.85
C ALA A 171 0.35 -3.46 -6.69
N ILE A 172 -0.40 -2.50 -6.15
CA ILE A 172 -0.76 -1.20 -6.74
C ILE A 172 -1.72 -1.29 -7.93
N SER A 173 -1.46 -2.16 -8.89
CA SER A 173 -2.34 -2.36 -10.05
C SER A 173 -2.02 -3.66 -10.78
N PRO A 174 -2.96 -4.20 -11.60
CA PRO A 174 -2.73 -5.41 -12.39
C PRO A 174 -1.50 -5.35 -13.29
N ALA A 175 -1.20 -4.17 -13.87
CA ALA A 175 -0.02 -4.00 -14.71
C ALA A 175 1.29 -3.98 -13.90
N LYS A 176 1.26 -3.42 -12.70
CA LYS A 176 2.46 -3.22 -11.87
C LYS A 176 2.79 -4.45 -11.02
N VAL A 177 1.81 -5.24 -10.58
CA VAL A 177 2.05 -6.43 -9.75
C VAL A 177 3.00 -7.43 -10.41
N LEU A 178 3.08 -7.47 -11.73
CA LEU A 178 3.99 -8.32 -12.49
C LEU A 178 5.46 -8.10 -12.12
N ARG A 179 5.81 -6.92 -11.61
CA ARG A 179 7.16 -6.58 -11.16
C ARG A 179 7.63 -7.39 -9.96
N PHE A 180 6.73 -8.04 -9.23
CA PHE A 180 7.06 -8.93 -8.12
C PHE A 180 7.42 -10.36 -8.56
N ARG A 181 7.14 -10.76 -9.81
CA ARG A 181 7.34 -12.15 -10.25
C ARG A 181 8.76 -12.67 -10.07
N ARG A 182 9.77 -11.84 -10.29
CA ARG A 182 11.18 -12.23 -10.08
C ARG A 182 11.61 -12.17 -8.61
N ALA A 183 10.88 -11.45 -7.79
CA ALA A 183 11.18 -11.27 -6.38
C ALA A 183 10.54 -12.32 -5.47
N VAL A 184 9.68 -13.19 -6.00
CA VAL A 184 8.80 -14.09 -5.24
C VAL A 184 9.54 -14.94 -4.20
N SER A 185 10.75 -15.40 -4.50
CA SER A 185 11.55 -16.24 -3.59
C SER A 185 12.06 -15.52 -2.34
N GLY A 186 12.10 -14.19 -2.37
CA GLY A 186 12.52 -13.34 -1.25
C GLY A 186 11.39 -12.48 -0.68
N LEU A 187 10.15 -12.73 -1.13
CA LEU A 187 8.96 -12.03 -0.67
C LEU A 187 8.21 -12.92 0.32
N ASP A 188 7.95 -12.41 1.51
CA ASP A 188 7.26 -13.17 2.56
C ASP A 188 5.75 -12.97 2.51
N PHE A 189 5.27 -11.79 2.07
CA PHE A 189 3.85 -11.48 1.99
C PHE A 189 3.54 -10.50 0.85
N LEU A 190 2.46 -10.74 0.08
CA LEU A 190 2.02 -9.85 -0.99
C LEU A 190 0.55 -9.45 -0.80
N PHE A 191 0.29 -8.15 -0.74
CA PHE A 191 -1.04 -7.56 -0.67
C PHE A 191 -1.53 -7.24 -2.08
N MET A 192 -2.70 -7.78 -2.44
CA MET A 192 -3.30 -7.67 -3.76
C MET A 192 -4.82 -7.50 -3.67
N ASN A 193 -5.43 -7.03 -4.74
CA ASN A 193 -6.84 -7.27 -5.00
C ASN A 193 -7.03 -8.46 -5.96
N GLY A 194 -8.28 -8.86 -6.22
CA GLY A 194 -8.56 -10.02 -7.08
C GLY A 194 -8.03 -9.87 -8.51
N ALA A 195 -8.12 -8.67 -9.10
CA ALA A 195 -7.61 -8.40 -10.45
C ALA A 195 -6.07 -8.44 -10.51
N GLU A 196 -5.40 -7.99 -9.45
CA GLU A 196 -3.95 -8.06 -9.31
C GLU A 196 -3.48 -9.51 -9.10
N ALA A 197 -4.21 -10.30 -8.32
CA ALA A 197 -3.93 -11.72 -8.13
C ALA A 197 -4.08 -12.50 -9.44
N ALA A 198 -5.11 -12.21 -10.23
CA ALA A 198 -5.29 -12.78 -11.57
C ALA A 198 -4.16 -12.39 -12.52
N ALA A 199 -3.79 -11.11 -12.56
CA ALA A 199 -2.67 -10.63 -13.38
C ALA A 199 -1.35 -11.28 -12.94
N PHE A 200 -1.07 -11.35 -11.62
CA PHE A 200 0.15 -11.94 -11.10
C PHE A 200 0.28 -13.41 -11.46
N SER A 201 -0.77 -14.19 -11.24
CA SER A 201 -0.76 -15.63 -11.51
C SER A 201 -0.94 -15.98 -13.00
N GLY A 202 -1.54 -15.09 -13.80
CA GLY A 202 -2.00 -15.38 -15.16
C GLY A 202 -3.20 -16.34 -15.17
N ARG A 203 -3.93 -16.47 -14.07
CA ARG A 203 -5.06 -17.42 -13.88
C ARG A 203 -6.21 -16.69 -13.18
N GLU A 204 -7.43 -17.02 -13.57
CA GLU A 204 -8.64 -16.60 -12.86
C GLU A 204 -9.03 -17.67 -11.82
N ALA A 205 -9.44 -17.24 -10.66
CA ALA A 205 -9.98 -18.15 -9.66
C ALA A 205 -11.49 -18.35 -9.91
N THR A 206 -11.93 -19.61 -9.99
CA THR A 206 -13.36 -19.93 -10.10
C THR A 206 -14.10 -19.60 -8.81
N ASN A 207 -13.47 -19.90 -7.68
CA ASN A 207 -13.89 -19.51 -6.35
C ASN A 207 -12.80 -18.71 -5.66
N ALA A 208 -13.17 -17.76 -4.82
CA ALA A 208 -12.18 -17.00 -4.05
C ALA A 208 -11.27 -17.92 -3.19
N ALA A 209 -11.79 -19.05 -2.72
CA ALA A 209 -11.05 -20.05 -1.96
C ALA A 209 -9.90 -20.71 -2.74
N ASP A 210 -9.87 -20.59 -4.07
CA ASP A 210 -8.82 -21.19 -4.89
C ASP A 210 -7.52 -20.35 -4.87
N TRP A 211 -7.60 -19.07 -4.49
CA TRP A 211 -6.46 -18.15 -4.52
C TRP A 211 -5.22 -18.66 -3.76
N PRO A 212 -5.32 -19.20 -2.54
CA PRO A 212 -4.13 -19.69 -1.83
C PRO A 212 -3.35 -20.74 -2.62
N ALA A 213 -4.04 -21.70 -3.23
CA ALA A 213 -3.40 -22.74 -4.04
C ALA A 213 -2.75 -22.14 -5.30
N ILE A 214 -3.50 -21.31 -6.03
CA ILE A 214 -3.03 -20.65 -7.25
C ILE A 214 -1.75 -19.83 -6.99
N LEU A 215 -1.71 -19.08 -5.90
CA LEU A 215 -0.61 -18.16 -5.60
C LEU A 215 0.60 -18.90 -4.99
N ARG A 216 0.38 -19.98 -4.25
CA ARG A 216 1.48 -20.85 -3.82
C ARG A 216 2.13 -21.57 -5.00
N ASP A 217 1.36 -22.00 -6.02
CA ASP A 217 1.90 -22.52 -7.28
C ASP A 217 2.81 -21.51 -7.99
N CYS A 218 2.55 -20.21 -7.81
CA CYS A 218 3.42 -19.13 -8.30
C CYS A 218 4.65 -18.87 -7.39
N GLY A 219 4.78 -19.59 -6.28
CA GLY A 219 5.91 -19.52 -5.36
C GLY A 219 5.74 -18.51 -4.21
N LEU A 220 4.57 -17.90 -4.02
CA LEU A 220 4.31 -17.02 -2.88
C LEU A 220 4.17 -17.81 -1.58
N LYS A 221 4.88 -17.38 -0.53
CA LYS A 221 4.79 -17.96 0.83
C LYS A 221 3.55 -17.49 1.57
N GLY A 222 3.14 -16.23 1.35
CA GLY A 222 2.00 -15.62 2.00
C GLY A 222 1.41 -14.47 1.18
N GLY A 223 0.16 -14.16 1.46
CA GLY A 223 -0.51 -13.05 0.81
C GLY A 223 -1.93 -12.82 1.29
N ALA A 224 -2.48 -11.68 0.91
CA ALA A 224 -3.88 -11.37 1.13
C ALA A 224 -4.51 -10.75 -0.12
N ILE A 225 -5.71 -11.19 -0.44
CA ILE A 225 -6.47 -10.80 -1.61
C ILE A 225 -7.77 -10.13 -1.15
N THR A 226 -7.88 -8.83 -1.37
CA THR A 226 -9.10 -8.06 -1.11
C THR A 226 -10.02 -8.07 -2.32
N GLN A 227 -11.34 -8.02 -2.09
CA GLN A 227 -12.36 -8.11 -3.13
C GLN A 227 -13.51 -7.11 -2.90
N GLY A 228 -13.20 -5.89 -2.48
CA GLY A 228 -14.18 -4.89 -2.06
C GLY A 228 -14.95 -5.36 -0.82
N GLY A 229 -16.26 -5.34 -0.84
CA GLY A 229 -17.10 -5.80 0.27
C GLY A 229 -17.27 -7.32 0.37
N ARG A 230 -16.61 -8.10 -0.50
CA ARG A 230 -16.61 -9.58 -0.44
C ARG A 230 -15.49 -10.08 0.47
N ASP A 231 -15.48 -11.40 0.71
CA ASP A 231 -14.47 -12.03 1.56
C ASP A 231 -13.04 -11.67 1.16
N ILE A 232 -12.26 -11.34 2.17
CA ILE A 232 -10.81 -11.24 2.08
C ILE A 232 -10.24 -12.65 2.18
N ILE A 233 -9.42 -13.04 1.23
CA ILE A 233 -8.69 -14.31 1.28
C ILE A 233 -7.27 -14.03 1.72
N ALA A 234 -6.77 -14.78 2.70
CA ALA A 234 -5.40 -14.66 3.15
C ALA A 234 -4.78 -16.03 3.36
N PHE A 235 -3.48 -16.12 3.16
CA PHE A 235 -2.74 -17.37 3.36
C PHE A 235 -1.30 -17.09 3.81
N ASP A 236 -0.74 -18.04 4.52
CA ASP A 236 0.68 -18.19 4.81
C ASP A 236 1.09 -19.66 4.61
N GLU A 237 2.21 -20.09 5.17
CA GLU A 237 2.67 -21.48 5.05
C GLU A 237 1.72 -22.48 5.75
N THR A 238 0.96 -22.03 6.75
CA THR A 238 0.14 -22.88 7.63
C THR A 238 -1.36 -22.66 7.49
N HIS A 239 -1.77 -21.50 7.01
CA HIS A 239 -3.18 -21.11 6.96
C HIS A 239 -3.64 -20.83 5.52
N SER A 240 -4.91 -21.10 5.28
CA SER A 240 -5.71 -20.56 4.17
C SER A 240 -7.04 -20.10 4.75
N LEU A 241 -7.32 -18.82 4.67
CA LEU A 241 -8.37 -18.14 5.44
C LEU A 241 -9.29 -17.34 4.54
N ALA A 242 -10.56 -17.29 4.90
CA ALA A 242 -11.51 -16.32 4.40
C ALA A 242 -12.07 -15.48 5.56
N LEU A 243 -12.12 -14.18 5.39
CA LEU A 243 -12.64 -13.22 6.34
C LEU A 243 -13.67 -12.32 5.66
N THR A 244 -14.90 -12.30 6.16
CA THR A 244 -15.89 -11.33 5.74
C THR A 244 -15.55 -9.97 6.33
N PRO A 245 -15.33 -8.92 5.52
CA PRO A 245 -15.05 -7.60 6.05
C PRO A 245 -16.26 -7.06 6.81
N PRO A 246 -16.06 -6.19 7.83
CA PRO A 246 -17.17 -5.61 8.55
C PRO A 246 -18.01 -4.73 7.60
N PRO A 247 -19.33 -4.68 7.80
CA PRO A 247 -20.21 -3.87 6.97
C PRO A 247 -19.88 -2.38 7.13
N VAL A 248 -19.84 -1.67 6.02
CA VAL A 248 -19.66 -0.21 5.98
C VAL A 248 -21.00 0.46 5.73
N GLY A 249 -21.40 1.37 6.62
CA GLY A 249 -22.69 2.07 6.51
C GLY A 249 -22.75 2.98 5.29
N THR A 250 -21.71 3.77 5.06
CA THR A 250 -21.59 4.67 3.90
C THR A 250 -20.19 4.57 3.33
N VAL A 251 -20.09 4.28 2.04
CA VAL A 251 -18.85 4.32 1.27
C VAL A 251 -18.64 5.76 0.81
N VAL A 252 -17.59 6.40 1.31
CA VAL A 252 -17.21 7.78 0.95
C VAL A 252 -16.17 7.77 -0.17
N ASP A 253 -15.05 7.05 0.04
CA ASP A 253 -13.99 6.88 -0.96
C ASP A 253 -13.29 5.53 -0.71
N VAL A 254 -13.06 4.78 -1.77
CA VAL A 254 -12.35 3.48 -1.70
C VAL A 254 -10.83 3.63 -1.84
N THR A 255 -10.35 4.84 -2.15
CA THR A 255 -8.92 5.12 -2.35
C THR A 255 -8.15 4.90 -1.05
N GLY A 256 -7.02 4.19 -1.14
CA GLY A 256 -6.17 3.92 0.02
C GLY A 256 -6.67 2.79 0.95
N ALA A 257 -7.87 2.24 0.73
CA ALA A 257 -8.38 1.15 1.57
C ALA A 257 -7.49 -0.11 1.52
N GLY A 258 -6.96 -0.44 0.34
CA GLY A 258 -5.97 -1.51 0.18
C GLY A 258 -4.65 -1.23 0.89
N ASP A 259 -4.18 0.01 0.86
CA ASP A 259 -2.96 0.44 1.54
C ASP A 259 -3.15 0.42 3.07
N ALA A 260 -4.31 0.83 3.55
CA ALA A 260 -4.71 0.78 4.95
C ALA A 260 -4.80 -0.67 5.44
N PHE A 261 -5.43 -1.56 4.65
CA PHE A 261 -5.46 -2.99 4.93
C PHE A 261 -4.06 -3.57 5.05
N ALA A 262 -3.18 -3.25 4.09
CA ALA A 262 -1.79 -3.72 4.08
C ALA A 262 -1.02 -3.20 5.30
N ALA A 263 -1.16 -1.91 5.63
CA ALA A 263 -0.49 -1.29 6.76
C ALA A 263 -0.89 -1.93 8.10
N ALA A 264 -2.19 -2.09 8.38
CA ALA A 264 -2.65 -2.65 9.65
C ALA A 264 -2.35 -4.14 9.76
N THR A 265 -2.47 -4.91 8.68
CA THR A 265 -2.09 -6.32 8.66
C THR A 265 -0.59 -6.47 8.90
N LEU A 266 0.25 -5.71 8.20
CA LEU A 266 1.70 -5.73 8.39
C LEU A 266 2.09 -5.29 9.80
N SER A 267 1.44 -4.25 10.34
CA SER A 267 1.63 -3.78 11.73
C SER A 267 1.46 -4.93 12.72
N ALA A 268 0.36 -5.68 12.60
CA ALA A 268 0.07 -6.80 13.47
C ALA A 268 1.06 -7.97 13.30
N LEU A 269 1.38 -8.34 12.05
CA LEU A 269 2.37 -9.39 11.75
C LEU A 269 3.76 -9.03 12.28
N ALA A 270 4.18 -7.79 12.10
CA ALA A 270 5.46 -7.29 12.61
C ALA A 270 5.53 -7.29 14.14
N GLY A 271 4.39 -7.12 14.82
CA GLY A 271 4.22 -7.29 16.26
C GLY A 271 4.13 -8.74 16.73
N GLY A 272 4.25 -9.73 15.84
CA GLY A 272 4.15 -11.15 16.17
C GLY A 272 2.71 -11.68 16.29
N THR A 273 1.71 -10.91 15.87
CA THR A 273 0.32 -11.35 15.86
C THR A 273 0.11 -12.39 14.73
N PRO A 274 -0.50 -13.55 15.00
CA PRO A 274 -0.79 -14.55 13.97
C PRO A 274 -1.70 -14.02 12.85
N LEU A 275 -1.56 -14.58 11.63
CA LEU A 275 -2.29 -14.14 10.44
C LEU A 275 -3.81 -13.99 10.64
N PRO A 276 -4.52 -14.94 11.32
CA PRO A 276 -5.97 -14.81 11.51
C PRO A 276 -6.39 -13.51 12.22
N GLN A 277 -5.63 -13.07 13.23
CA GLN A 277 -5.89 -11.84 13.96
C GLN A 277 -5.34 -10.61 13.20
N ALA A 278 -4.22 -10.76 12.48
CA ALA A 278 -3.62 -9.66 11.71
C ALA A 278 -4.55 -9.18 10.60
N ILE A 279 -5.19 -10.07 9.84
CA ILE A 279 -6.12 -9.69 8.78
C ILE A 279 -7.41 -9.02 9.29
N ARG A 280 -7.82 -9.29 10.53
CA ARG A 280 -8.93 -8.60 11.19
C ARG A 280 -8.60 -7.12 11.43
N GLN A 281 -7.38 -6.82 11.87
CA GLN A 281 -6.91 -5.44 12.02
C GLN A 281 -6.87 -4.73 10.66
N GLY A 282 -6.37 -5.42 9.63
CA GLY A 282 -6.41 -4.93 8.25
C GLY A 282 -7.82 -4.60 7.77
N ALA A 283 -8.77 -5.52 7.95
CA ALA A 283 -10.16 -5.33 7.55
C ALA A 283 -10.82 -4.15 8.29
N ALA A 284 -10.59 -4.01 9.59
CA ALA A 284 -11.11 -2.91 10.38
C ALA A 284 -10.57 -1.56 9.88
N LEU A 285 -9.25 -1.44 9.65
CA LEU A 285 -8.66 -0.19 9.18
C LEU A 285 -9.13 0.16 7.75
N ALA A 286 -9.21 -0.83 6.86
CA ALA A 286 -9.74 -0.63 5.51
C ALA A 286 -11.19 -0.12 5.54
N SER A 287 -12.03 -0.66 6.42
CA SER A 287 -13.43 -0.23 6.57
C SER A 287 -13.56 1.20 7.09
N LEU A 288 -12.68 1.62 8.02
CA LEU A 288 -12.58 3.01 8.46
C LEU A 288 -12.18 3.93 7.30
N THR A 289 -11.17 3.53 6.53
CA THR A 289 -10.68 4.30 5.38
C THR A 289 -11.79 4.51 4.34
N VAL A 290 -12.53 3.45 3.99
CA VAL A 290 -13.65 3.53 3.04
C VAL A 290 -14.76 4.48 3.51
N SER A 291 -14.95 4.65 4.81
CA SER A 291 -15.91 5.57 5.42
C SER A 291 -15.41 7.01 5.55
N SER A 292 -14.19 7.28 5.10
CA SER A 292 -13.50 8.57 5.19
C SER A 292 -13.17 9.11 3.81
N SER A 293 -13.00 10.43 3.70
CA SER A 293 -12.42 11.08 2.50
C SER A 293 -10.89 11.02 2.47
N HIS A 294 -10.24 10.41 3.47
CA HIS A 294 -8.80 10.37 3.62
C HIS A 294 -8.26 8.93 3.57
N ALA A 295 -7.17 8.72 2.84
CA ALA A 295 -6.48 7.43 2.73
C ALA A 295 -5.68 7.04 3.99
N VAL A 296 -5.57 7.93 4.98
CA VAL A 296 -4.82 7.73 6.22
C VAL A 296 -5.69 8.08 7.41
N ILE A 297 -5.71 7.22 8.43
CA ILE A 297 -6.48 7.47 9.65
C ILE A 297 -5.93 8.65 10.45
N ALA A 298 -6.84 9.44 11.02
CA ALA A 298 -6.49 10.44 12.02
C ALA A 298 -6.12 9.75 13.34
N GLU A 299 -5.26 10.38 14.15
CA GLU A 299 -4.85 9.85 15.45
C GLU A 299 -6.05 9.62 16.40
N THR A 300 -7.07 10.47 16.30
CA THR A 300 -8.32 10.38 17.05
C THR A 300 -9.14 9.12 16.75
N MET A 301 -8.82 8.37 15.71
CA MET A 301 -9.56 7.16 15.30
C MET A 301 -8.95 5.85 15.83
N LYS A 302 -7.87 5.91 16.63
CA LYS A 302 -7.24 4.70 17.19
C LYS A 302 -8.19 3.90 18.09
N ASP A 303 -8.94 4.56 18.96
CA ASP A 303 -9.92 3.90 19.83
C ASP A 303 -11.06 3.29 19.02
N VAL A 304 -11.49 3.97 17.97
CA VAL A 304 -12.50 3.45 17.02
C VAL A 304 -11.97 2.20 16.33
N LEU A 305 -10.70 2.20 15.90
CA LEU A 305 -10.07 1.02 15.30
C LEU A 305 -10.07 -0.17 16.26
N VAL A 306 -9.67 0.02 17.52
CA VAL A 306 -9.69 -1.05 18.54
C VAL A 306 -11.09 -1.63 18.70
N THR A 307 -12.10 -0.77 18.78
CA THR A 307 -13.51 -1.17 18.88
C THR A 307 -13.94 -1.97 17.65
N LEU A 308 -13.63 -1.50 16.44
CA LEU A 308 -13.98 -2.18 15.20
C LEU A 308 -13.30 -3.53 15.05
N VAL A 309 -12.03 -3.66 15.44
CA VAL A 309 -11.34 -4.97 15.45
C VAL A 309 -12.09 -5.97 16.32
N GLY A 310 -12.65 -5.53 17.43
CA GLY A 310 -13.50 -6.36 18.29
C GLY A 310 -14.80 -6.84 17.61
N LEU A 311 -15.31 -6.07 16.68
CA LEU A 311 -16.55 -6.38 15.94
C LEU A 311 -16.31 -7.18 14.65
N VAL A 312 -15.08 -7.29 14.16
CA VAL A 312 -14.74 -8.10 12.99
C VAL A 312 -14.84 -9.58 13.36
N ASP A 313 -15.56 -10.35 12.54
CA ASP A 313 -15.70 -11.80 12.72
C ASP A 313 -14.36 -12.53 12.75
N GLN A 314 -14.36 -13.73 13.30
CA GLN A 314 -13.22 -14.61 13.20
C GLN A 314 -13.11 -15.15 11.76
N PRO A 315 -11.91 -15.18 11.18
CA PRO A 315 -11.71 -15.78 9.86
C PRO A 315 -11.99 -17.28 9.93
N ARG A 316 -12.56 -17.82 8.86
CA ARG A 316 -12.79 -19.24 8.69
C ARG A 316 -11.66 -19.88 7.88
N ASN A 317 -11.29 -21.11 8.25
CA ASN A 317 -10.35 -21.88 7.46
C ASN A 317 -10.98 -22.28 6.12
N LEU A 318 -10.19 -22.20 5.06
CA LEU A 318 -10.53 -22.76 3.77
C LEU A 318 -10.05 -24.24 3.75
N ALA A 319 -10.89 -25.10 3.20
CA ALA A 319 -10.60 -26.54 3.10
C ALA A 319 -9.50 -26.81 2.07
#